data_896012bf98989012f749cf8cc986329f
#
_entry.id   896012bf98989012f749cf8cc986329f
#
_cell.length_a   1.000
_cell.length_b   1.000
_cell.length_c   1.000
_cell.angle_alpha   90.00
_cell.angle_beta   90.00
_cell.angle_gamma   90.00
#
_symmetry.space_group_name_H-M   'P 1'
#
loop_
_entity.id
_entity.type
_entity.pdbx_description
1 polymer ?
#
loop_
_entity_poly.entity_id
_entity_poly.type
_entity_poly.pdbx_seq_one_letter_code
_entity_poly.pdbx_strand_id
1 'polypeptide(L)'
;MLFRSEIEPDYMVACVGGGSNFAGFTFPMIGEKIKGRTECEFVAAEPKAAASLTTGEYRYDHGDTAGMTPLFKMYTLGHDFVPSAIHAGGLRYHGMSPIVSEAYDQGLLTARSYDQLETFEAGLTFARVEGIIPAPESTHAIKCAIDLAMEAKEKKEEKTIVFCLSGHGLLDLAGYEKYLGGVMQSSS
;
A
#
# COMPACT_ATOMS: atom_id res chain seq x y z
N MET A 1 4.63 13.96 -12.27
CA MET A 1 5.08 13.05 -13.32
C MET A 1 3.94 12.68 -14.28
N LEU A 2 2.73 12.42 -13.80
CA LEU A 2 1.51 12.19 -14.59
C LEU A 2 1.22 13.30 -15.63
N PHE A 3 1.55 14.54 -15.31
CA PHE A 3 1.37 15.70 -16.20
C PHE A 3 2.28 15.72 -17.44
N ARG A 4 3.18 14.74 -17.60
CA ARG A 4 4.09 14.66 -18.76
C ARG A 4 3.72 13.57 -19.76
N SER A 5 2.91 12.60 -19.34
CA SER A 5 2.59 11.44 -20.19
C SER A 5 1.35 11.63 -21.06
N GLU A 6 0.51 12.63 -20.78
CA GLU A 6 -0.82 12.84 -21.41
C GLU A 6 -1.73 11.59 -21.31
N ILE A 7 -1.36 10.61 -20.47
CA ILE A 7 -2.09 9.36 -20.29
C ILE A 7 -2.83 9.45 -18.97
N GLU A 8 -4.13 9.25 -18.99
CA GLU A 8 -4.95 9.12 -17.82
C GLU A 8 -4.84 7.67 -17.28
N PRO A 9 -4.45 7.46 -16.00
CA PRO A 9 -4.38 6.13 -15.44
C PRO A 9 -5.78 5.60 -15.08
N ASP A 10 -6.01 4.30 -15.31
CA ASP A 10 -7.18 3.59 -14.78
C ASP A 10 -7.00 3.33 -13.27
N TYR A 11 -5.76 3.00 -12.86
CA TYR A 11 -5.44 2.71 -11.47
C TYR A 11 -4.21 3.48 -11.00
N MET A 12 -4.28 4.00 -9.76
CA MET A 12 -3.13 4.48 -9.02
C MET A 12 -2.96 3.65 -7.74
N VAL A 13 -1.78 3.03 -7.59
CA VAL A 13 -1.49 2.08 -6.51
C VAL A 13 -0.31 2.56 -5.68
N ALA A 14 -0.42 2.54 -4.35
CA ALA A 14 0.73 2.76 -3.48
C ALA A 14 0.64 1.89 -2.23
N CYS A 15 1.80 1.57 -1.66
CA CYS A 15 1.84 0.93 -0.36
C CYS A 15 1.38 1.90 0.73
N VAL A 16 0.75 1.37 1.76
CA VAL A 16 0.20 2.16 2.85
C VAL A 16 0.51 1.53 4.22
N GLY A 17 1.04 2.35 5.10
CA GLY A 17 1.16 2.08 6.53
C GLY A 17 0.37 3.16 7.27
N GLY A 18 1.03 4.27 7.69
CA GLY A 18 0.34 5.43 8.28
C GLY A 18 -0.41 6.31 7.29
N GLY A 19 -0.21 6.16 5.99
CA GLY A 19 -0.97 6.83 4.92
C GLY A 19 -0.27 7.98 4.20
N SER A 20 0.83 8.55 4.72
CA SER A 20 1.44 9.76 4.13
C SER A 20 1.98 9.55 2.71
N ASN A 21 2.65 8.42 2.45
CA ASN A 21 3.15 8.07 1.11
C ASN A 21 1.99 7.92 0.11
N PHE A 22 0.96 7.18 0.50
CA PHE A 22 -0.24 6.97 -0.32
C PHE A 22 -0.94 8.29 -0.62
N ALA A 23 -1.21 9.10 0.41
CA ALA A 23 -1.87 10.39 0.27
C ALA A 23 -1.08 11.35 -0.62
N GLY A 24 0.23 11.47 -0.41
CA GLY A 24 1.09 12.33 -1.22
C GLY A 24 1.10 11.97 -2.69
N PHE A 25 0.95 10.67 -3.01
CA PHE A 25 0.91 10.18 -4.38
C PHE A 25 -0.47 10.34 -5.03
N THR A 26 -1.56 10.04 -4.31
CA THR A 26 -2.89 9.87 -4.90
C THR A 26 -3.82 11.08 -4.74
N PHE A 27 -3.70 11.87 -3.68
CA PHE A 27 -4.66 12.92 -3.34
C PHE A 27 -4.84 14.02 -4.38
N PRO A 28 -3.79 14.44 -5.14
CA PRO A 28 -4.03 15.35 -6.25
C PRO A 28 -5.06 14.82 -7.25
N MET A 29 -5.01 13.52 -7.56
CA MET A 29 -5.94 12.88 -8.48
C MET A 29 -7.29 12.53 -7.84
N ILE A 30 -7.32 12.19 -6.55
CA ILE A 30 -8.57 12.05 -5.78
C ILE A 30 -9.34 13.37 -5.80
N GLY A 31 -8.63 14.51 -5.68
CA GLY A 31 -9.23 15.83 -5.83
C GLY A 31 -9.88 16.07 -7.20
N GLU A 32 -9.33 15.52 -8.28
CA GLU A 32 -9.92 15.58 -9.62
C GLU A 32 -11.12 14.60 -9.74
N LYS A 33 -11.05 13.43 -9.10
CA LYS A 33 -12.19 12.50 -9.02
C LYS A 33 -13.41 13.11 -8.31
N ILE A 34 -13.20 13.80 -7.20
CA ILE A 34 -14.27 14.50 -6.48
C ILE A 34 -14.94 15.58 -7.37
N LYS A 35 -14.19 16.19 -8.27
CA LYS A 35 -14.69 17.17 -9.24
C LYS A 35 -15.32 16.53 -10.50
N GLY A 36 -15.36 15.20 -10.58
CA GLY A 36 -15.88 14.46 -11.74
C GLY A 36 -15.01 14.58 -13.00
N ARG A 37 -13.70 14.76 -12.84
CA ARG A 37 -12.76 14.95 -13.96
C ARG A 37 -11.93 13.72 -14.29
N THR A 38 -12.00 12.68 -13.51
CA THR A 38 -11.32 11.40 -13.75
C THR A 38 -12.12 10.24 -13.15
N GLU A 39 -12.07 9.10 -13.82
CA GLU A 39 -12.62 7.81 -13.34
C GLU A 39 -11.53 6.93 -12.70
N CYS A 40 -10.31 7.44 -12.54
CA CYS A 40 -9.19 6.71 -11.95
C CYS A 40 -9.56 6.07 -10.60
N GLU A 41 -9.19 4.82 -10.42
CA GLU A 41 -9.35 4.09 -9.18
C GLU A 41 -8.05 4.14 -8.36
N PHE A 42 -8.19 4.28 -7.03
CA PHE A 42 -7.05 4.38 -6.11
C PHE A 42 -7.04 3.16 -5.19
N VAL A 43 -5.92 2.44 -5.17
CA VAL A 43 -5.80 1.20 -4.40
C VAL A 43 -4.65 1.30 -3.39
N ALA A 44 -4.98 1.22 -2.11
CA ALA A 44 -4.04 1.17 -1.02
C ALA A 44 -3.58 -0.28 -0.78
N ALA A 45 -2.28 -0.54 -0.91
CA ALA A 45 -1.70 -1.86 -0.68
C ALA A 45 -1.07 -1.90 0.73
N GLU A 46 -1.68 -2.65 1.65
CA GLU A 46 -1.25 -2.75 3.03
C GLU A 46 -0.71 -4.15 3.38
N PRO A 47 0.15 -4.29 4.42
CA PRO A 47 0.59 -5.58 4.89
C PRO A 47 -0.51 -6.26 5.72
N LYS A 48 -0.72 -7.57 5.56
CA LYS A 48 -1.61 -8.34 6.44
C LYS A 48 -1.26 -8.21 7.92
N ALA A 49 0.03 -8.05 8.22
CA ALA A 49 0.52 -7.86 9.59
C ALA A 49 0.02 -6.57 10.28
N ALA A 50 -0.47 -5.59 9.52
CA ALA A 50 -0.96 -4.31 10.02
C ALA A 50 -2.03 -3.73 9.08
N ALA A 51 -3.05 -4.54 8.79
CA ALA A 51 -4.08 -4.26 7.80
C ALA A 51 -5.19 -3.34 8.36
N SER A 52 -4.86 -2.10 8.66
CA SER A 52 -5.78 -1.18 9.35
C SER A 52 -7.02 -0.81 8.53
N LEU A 53 -6.90 -0.67 7.20
CA LEU A 53 -8.05 -0.36 6.33
C LEU A 53 -8.96 -1.58 6.10
N THR A 54 -8.37 -2.77 5.85
CA THR A 54 -9.16 -3.95 5.48
C THR A 54 -9.69 -4.74 6.67
N THR A 55 -9.08 -4.62 7.86
CA THR A 55 -9.48 -5.38 9.07
C THR A 55 -9.72 -4.52 10.31
N GLY A 56 -9.31 -3.25 10.29
CA GLY A 56 -9.51 -2.33 11.41
C GLY A 56 -10.93 -1.77 11.50
N GLU A 57 -11.18 -1.04 12.57
CA GLU A 57 -12.46 -0.37 12.83
C GLU A 57 -12.33 1.14 12.60
N TYR A 58 -13.36 1.77 12.01
CA TYR A 58 -13.41 3.23 11.84
C TYR A 58 -13.94 3.89 13.11
N ARG A 59 -13.04 4.29 13.99
CA ARG A 59 -13.36 4.84 15.32
C ARG A 59 -12.35 5.88 15.78
N TYR A 60 -12.65 6.55 16.88
CA TYR A 60 -11.67 7.41 17.56
C TYR A 60 -10.64 6.55 18.29
N ASP A 61 -9.36 6.85 18.07
CA ASP A 61 -8.24 6.19 18.73
C ASP A 61 -7.05 7.15 18.88
N HIS A 62 -6.06 6.78 19.71
CA HIS A 62 -4.82 7.52 19.86
C HIS A 62 -3.84 7.18 18.73
N GLY A 63 -3.04 8.16 18.31
CA GLY A 63 -1.98 7.96 17.33
C GLY A 63 -0.75 7.25 17.89
N ASP A 64 -0.63 7.13 19.21
CA ASP A 64 0.48 6.52 19.93
C ASP A 64 -0.01 5.51 20.98
N THR A 65 0.85 4.53 21.32
CA THR A 65 0.54 3.48 22.29
C THR A 65 0.40 4.00 23.73
N ALA A 66 0.99 5.16 24.05
CA ALA A 66 0.92 5.77 25.39
C ALA A 66 -0.37 6.57 25.62
N GLY A 67 -1.19 6.77 24.58
CA GLY A 67 -2.43 7.56 24.67
C GLY A 67 -2.19 9.05 24.96
N MET A 68 -1.01 9.57 24.58
CA MET A 68 -0.64 10.97 24.80
C MET A 68 -1.02 11.91 23.67
N THR A 69 -1.27 11.36 22.46
CA THR A 69 -1.76 12.13 21.33
C THR A 69 -3.25 12.43 21.47
N PRO A 70 -3.77 13.47 20.80
CA PRO A 70 -5.20 13.65 20.66
C PRO A 70 -5.88 12.42 20.02
N LEU A 71 -7.15 12.24 20.30
CA LEU A 71 -7.97 11.23 19.60
C LEU A 71 -8.25 11.67 18.17
N PHE A 72 -7.99 10.78 17.24
CA PHE A 72 -8.32 10.95 15.82
C PHE A 72 -9.33 9.91 15.39
N LYS A 73 -10.31 10.30 14.57
CA LYS A 73 -11.18 9.34 13.92
C LYS A 73 -10.43 8.72 12.74
N MET A 74 -10.19 7.41 12.80
CA MET A 74 -9.36 6.68 11.83
C MET A 74 -9.73 5.20 11.79
N TYR A 75 -9.36 4.53 10.70
CA TYR A 75 -9.31 3.07 10.69
C TYR A 75 -8.12 2.62 11.56
N THR A 76 -8.39 1.79 12.57
CA THR A 76 -7.40 1.39 13.57
C THR A 76 -7.55 -0.07 13.98
N LEU A 77 -6.43 -0.70 14.29
CA LEU A 77 -6.35 -2.03 14.93
C LEU A 77 -6.31 -1.93 16.46
N GLY A 78 -6.26 -0.69 17.00
CA GLY A 78 -6.10 -0.39 18.41
C GLY A 78 -4.72 0.23 18.69
N HIS A 79 -4.68 1.28 19.52
CA HIS A 79 -3.42 1.96 19.86
C HIS A 79 -2.44 1.07 20.66
N ASP A 80 -2.91 -0.02 21.26
CA ASP A 80 -2.15 -1.05 21.95
C ASP A 80 -1.75 -2.23 21.04
N PHE A 81 -2.20 -2.23 19.78
CA PHE A 81 -1.85 -3.27 18.81
C PHE A 81 -0.37 -3.23 18.46
N VAL A 82 0.29 -4.37 18.57
CA VAL A 82 1.71 -4.55 18.18
C VAL A 82 1.78 -5.38 16.91
N PRO A 83 2.08 -4.77 15.76
CA PRO A 83 2.24 -5.50 14.50
C PRO A 83 3.33 -6.57 14.60
N SER A 84 3.10 -7.74 13.99
CA SER A 84 4.12 -8.79 13.87
C SER A 84 5.36 -8.27 13.14
N ALA A 85 6.50 -8.91 13.38
CA ALA A 85 7.75 -8.52 12.75
C ALA A 85 7.74 -8.91 11.26
N ILE A 86 7.72 -7.89 10.39
CA ILE A 86 7.87 -8.04 8.95
C ILE A 86 9.03 -7.17 8.44
N HIS A 87 9.55 -7.48 7.26
CA HIS A 87 10.66 -6.73 6.66
C HIS A 87 10.24 -5.35 6.10
N ALA A 88 8.95 -5.09 5.91
CA ALA A 88 8.40 -3.78 5.56
C ALA A 88 8.14 -2.93 6.82
N GLY A 89 9.19 -2.55 7.53
CA GLY A 89 9.11 -1.82 8.81
C GLY A 89 8.35 -0.50 8.72
N GLY A 90 8.46 0.20 7.60
CA GLY A 90 7.77 1.47 7.31
C GLY A 90 6.25 1.34 7.16
N LEU A 91 5.70 0.12 7.12
CA LEU A 91 4.25 -0.11 7.03
C LEU A 91 3.63 -0.63 8.35
N ARG A 92 4.41 -0.76 9.42
CA ARG A 92 3.96 -1.30 10.72
C ARG A 92 3.27 -0.25 11.58
N TYR A 93 2.07 0.15 11.19
CA TYR A 93 1.24 1.10 11.94
C TYR A 93 -0.04 0.45 12.42
N HIS A 94 -0.50 0.81 13.63
CA HIS A 94 -1.77 0.33 14.17
C HIS A 94 -2.98 1.06 13.60
N GLY A 95 -2.79 2.27 13.05
CA GLY A 95 -3.86 3.13 12.57
C GLY A 95 -3.47 3.91 11.32
N MET A 96 -4.50 4.22 10.54
CA MET A 96 -4.40 4.97 9.31
C MET A 96 -4.57 6.48 9.57
N SER A 97 -3.92 7.32 8.78
CA SER A 97 -4.13 8.77 8.87
C SER A 97 -5.62 9.13 8.71
N PRO A 98 -6.13 10.12 9.47
CA PRO A 98 -7.56 10.48 9.43
C PRO A 98 -8.07 10.80 8.03
N ILE A 99 -7.25 11.49 7.23
CA ILE A 99 -7.67 11.92 5.88
C ILE A 99 -7.74 10.75 4.88
N VAL A 100 -6.86 9.74 5.00
CA VAL A 100 -6.94 8.52 4.19
C VAL A 100 -8.11 7.65 4.67
N SER A 101 -8.32 7.59 5.98
CA SER A 101 -9.46 6.88 6.57
C SER A 101 -10.79 7.44 6.09
N GLU A 102 -10.94 8.75 6.08
CA GLU A 102 -12.14 9.42 5.59
C GLU A 102 -12.35 9.15 4.09
N ALA A 103 -11.30 9.25 3.29
CA ALA A 103 -11.39 8.96 1.85
C ALA A 103 -11.78 7.51 1.56
N TYR A 104 -11.31 6.56 2.39
CA TYR A 104 -11.69 5.15 2.30
C TYR A 104 -13.15 4.93 2.73
N ASP A 105 -13.58 5.53 3.85
CA ASP A 105 -14.95 5.44 4.35
C ASP A 105 -15.98 6.02 3.35
N GLN A 106 -15.59 7.05 2.61
CA GLN A 106 -16.39 7.64 1.54
C GLN A 106 -16.33 6.88 0.19
N GLY A 107 -15.60 5.78 0.11
CA GLY A 107 -15.47 4.99 -1.11
C GLY A 107 -14.65 5.65 -2.22
N LEU A 108 -13.83 6.67 -1.90
CA LEU A 108 -12.95 7.34 -2.87
C LEU A 108 -11.72 6.50 -3.22
N LEU A 109 -11.39 5.52 -2.40
CA LEU A 109 -10.31 4.56 -2.61
C LEU A 109 -10.70 3.18 -2.09
N THR A 110 -9.97 2.15 -2.51
CA THR A 110 -10.09 0.78 -2.03
C THR A 110 -8.79 0.32 -1.38
N ALA A 111 -8.81 -0.78 -0.65
CA ALA A 111 -7.62 -1.35 -0.03
C ALA A 111 -7.51 -2.85 -0.29
N ARG A 112 -6.25 -3.34 -0.41
CA ARG A 112 -5.91 -4.77 -0.50
C ARG A 112 -4.77 -5.06 0.47
N SER A 113 -4.85 -6.18 1.18
CA SER A 113 -3.79 -6.61 2.11
C SER A 113 -3.04 -7.82 1.56
N TYR A 114 -1.70 -7.84 1.78
CA TYR A 114 -0.80 -8.85 1.25
C TYR A 114 0.10 -9.46 2.32
N ASP A 115 0.37 -10.76 2.18
CA ASP A 115 1.38 -11.44 2.97
C ASP A 115 2.79 -11.06 2.49
N GLN A 116 3.77 -11.03 3.41
CA GLN A 116 5.13 -10.66 3.04
C GLN A 116 5.77 -11.63 2.03
N LEU A 117 5.41 -12.92 2.03
CA LEU A 117 5.94 -13.89 1.06
C LEU A 117 5.49 -13.55 -0.36
N GLU A 118 4.20 -13.19 -0.53
CA GLU A 118 3.64 -12.76 -1.82
C GLU A 118 4.30 -11.48 -2.33
N THR A 119 4.57 -10.53 -1.42
CA THR A 119 5.18 -9.26 -1.81
C THR A 119 6.65 -9.40 -2.14
N PHE A 120 7.42 -10.24 -1.44
CA PHE A 120 8.81 -10.54 -1.78
C PHE A 120 8.94 -11.28 -3.11
N GLU A 121 8.03 -12.21 -3.43
CA GLU A 121 7.96 -12.85 -4.75
C GLU A 121 7.75 -11.81 -5.86
N ALA A 122 6.80 -10.90 -5.67
CA ALA A 122 6.54 -9.81 -6.61
C ALA A 122 7.76 -8.89 -6.75
N GLY A 123 8.44 -8.58 -5.65
CA GLY A 123 9.66 -7.76 -5.65
C GLY A 123 10.81 -8.41 -6.42
N LEU A 124 11.01 -9.73 -6.29
CA LEU A 124 12.00 -10.47 -7.06
C LEU A 124 11.65 -10.53 -8.55
N THR A 125 10.38 -10.71 -8.87
CA THR A 125 9.90 -10.68 -10.26
C THR A 125 10.20 -9.33 -10.87
N PHE A 126 9.86 -8.26 -10.18
CA PHE A 126 10.13 -6.88 -10.61
C PHE A 126 11.63 -6.63 -10.80
N ALA A 127 12.45 -7.05 -9.84
CA ALA A 127 13.91 -6.88 -9.93
C ALA A 127 14.52 -7.60 -11.12
N ARG A 128 14.01 -8.78 -11.50
CA ARG A 128 14.48 -9.55 -12.67
C ARG A 128 14.06 -8.92 -14.00
N VAL A 129 12.89 -8.30 -14.05
CA VAL A 129 12.33 -7.71 -15.27
C VAL A 129 12.82 -6.28 -15.48
N GLU A 130 12.83 -5.47 -14.42
CA GLU A 130 13.12 -4.03 -14.50
C GLU A 130 14.56 -3.67 -14.08
N GLY A 131 15.32 -4.61 -13.49
CA GLY A 131 16.68 -4.36 -13.01
C GLY A 131 16.76 -3.48 -11.76
N ILE A 132 15.66 -3.29 -11.05
CA ILE A 132 15.55 -2.47 -9.83
C ILE A 132 15.14 -3.36 -8.67
N ILE A 133 15.91 -3.39 -7.60
CA ILE A 133 15.53 -4.07 -6.35
C ILE A 133 14.66 -3.10 -5.55
N PRO A 134 13.35 -3.37 -5.38
CA PRO A 134 12.45 -2.48 -4.65
C PRO A 134 12.62 -2.64 -3.14
N ALA A 135 12.29 -1.59 -2.37
CA ALA A 135 12.13 -1.69 -0.94
C ALA A 135 10.97 -2.65 -0.58
N PRO A 136 11.04 -3.38 0.55
CA PRO A 136 9.97 -4.29 0.99
C PRO A 136 8.60 -3.59 1.13
N GLU A 137 8.57 -2.32 1.44
CA GLU A 137 7.36 -1.49 1.42
C GLU A 137 6.77 -1.41 0.01
N SER A 138 7.62 -1.05 -0.97
CA SER A 138 7.20 -0.87 -2.36
C SER A 138 6.72 -2.17 -3.02
N THR A 139 7.18 -3.33 -2.53
CA THR A 139 6.76 -4.63 -3.06
C THR A 139 5.25 -4.88 -2.88
N HIS A 140 4.61 -4.25 -1.88
CA HIS A 140 3.16 -4.32 -1.70
C HIS A 140 2.42 -3.63 -2.87
N ALA A 141 2.89 -2.46 -3.29
CA ALA A 141 2.33 -1.77 -4.45
C ALA A 141 2.58 -2.55 -5.75
N ILE A 142 3.77 -3.15 -5.90
CA ILE A 142 4.12 -3.99 -7.06
C ILE A 142 3.20 -5.22 -7.12
N LYS A 143 3.01 -5.93 -6.01
CA LYS A 143 2.11 -7.11 -5.94
C LYS A 143 0.69 -6.72 -6.35
N CYS A 144 0.18 -5.60 -5.81
CA CYS A 144 -1.14 -5.09 -6.16
C CYS A 144 -1.25 -4.73 -7.65
N ALA A 145 -0.24 -4.09 -8.22
CA ALA A 145 -0.21 -3.75 -9.64
C ALA A 145 -0.18 -5.01 -10.54
N ILE A 146 0.56 -6.05 -10.15
CA ILE A 146 0.58 -7.34 -10.85
C ILE A 146 -0.82 -7.98 -10.81
N ASP A 147 -1.48 -8.00 -9.66
CA ASP A 147 -2.82 -8.59 -9.53
C ASP A 147 -3.85 -7.86 -10.40
N LEU A 148 -3.84 -6.52 -10.38
CA LEU A 148 -4.72 -5.71 -11.24
C LEU A 148 -4.45 -5.96 -12.72
N ALA A 149 -3.19 -6.10 -13.12
CA ALA A 149 -2.82 -6.42 -14.50
C ALA A 149 -3.30 -7.83 -14.91
N MET A 150 -3.22 -8.81 -14.00
CA MET A 150 -3.72 -10.16 -14.25
C MET A 150 -5.25 -10.18 -14.34
N GLU A 151 -5.95 -9.46 -13.47
CA GLU A 151 -7.41 -9.29 -13.53
C GLU A 151 -7.85 -8.65 -14.85
N ALA A 152 -7.15 -7.60 -15.30
CA ALA A 152 -7.42 -6.95 -16.58
C ALA A 152 -7.19 -7.91 -17.76
N LYS A 153 -6.10 -8.70 -17.72
CA LYS A 153 -5.82 -9.73 -18.73
C LYS A 153 -6.92 -10.79 -18.81
N GLU A 154 -7.42 -11.28 -17.67
CA GLU A 154 -8.51 -12.24 -17.63
C GLU A 154 -9.81 -11.68 -18.24
N LYS A 155 -10.09 -10.41 -17.97
CA LYS A 155 -11.23 -9.67 -18.53
C LYS A 155 -11.02 -9.24 -19.99
N LYS A 156 -9.79 -9.39 -20.51
CA LYS A 156 -9.37 -8.90 -21.85
C LYS A 156 -9.55 -7.38 -22.00
N GLU A 157 -9.28 -6.64 -20.93
CA GLU A 157 -9.32 -5.19 -20.87
C GLU A 157 -7.89 -4.63 -20.96
N GLU A 158 -7.73 -3.51 -21.67
CA GLU A 158 -6.50 -2.73 -21.62
C GLU A 158 -6.60 -1.73 -20.47
N LYS A 159 -5.60 -1.72 -19.56
CA LYS A 159 -5.58 -0.85 -18.39
C LYS A 159 -4.22 -0.20 -18.20
N THR A 160 -4.22 1.08 -17.90
CA THR A 160 -3.04 1.83 -17.48
C THR A 160 -2.95 1.84 -15.95
N ILE A 161 -1.94 1.17 -15.40
CA ILE A 161 -1.72 1.06 -13.96
C ILE A 161 -0.46 1.84 -13.60
N VAL A 162 -0.60 2.84 -12.73
CA VAL A 162 0.52 3.61 -12.19
C VAL A 162 0.71 3.24 -10.72
N PHE A 163 1.88 2.74 -10.37
CA PHE A 163 2.18 2.44 -8.97
C PHE A 163 3.36 3.29 -8.45
N CYS A 164 3.37 3.53 -7.14
CA CYS A 164 4.41 4.29 -6.47
C CYS A 164 5.59 3.39 -6.09
N LEU A 165 6.70 3.48 -6.82
CA LEU A 165 7.98 2.88 -6.42
C LEU A 165 8.67 3.84 -5.43
N SER A 166 8.28 3.77 -4.17
CA SER A 166 8.66 4.73 -3.13
C SER A 166 10.04 4.50 -2.51
N GLY A 167 10.69 3.37 -2.79
CA GLY A 167 12.01 3.07 -2.24
C GLY A 167 12.72 1.94 -2.95
N HIS A 168 14.06 1.92 -2.82
CA HIS A 168 14.93 0.84 -3.29
C HIS A 168 15.29 -0.12 -2.14
N GLY A 169 15.56 -1.38 -2.47
CA GLY A 169 15.86 -2.45 -1.51
C GLY A 169 17.35 -2.67 -1.23
N LEU A 170 18.24 -1.75 -1.61
CA LEU A 170 19.68 -1.94 -1.41
C LEU A 170 20.09 -2.03 0.07
N LEU A 171 19.29 -1.47 0.97
CA LEU A 171 19.47 -1.56 2.42
C LEU A 171 18.74 -2.78 3.04
N ASP A 172 17.94 -3.50 2.24
CA ASP A 172 17.03 -4.57 2.69
C ASP A 172 17.43 -5.94 2.13
N LEU A 173 18.66 -6.08 1.60
CA LEU A 173 19.15 -7.32 0.99
C LEU A 173 19.07 -8.52 1.93
N ALA A 174 19.25 -8.31 3.24
CA ALA A 174 19.09 -9.36 4.24
C ALA A 174 17.64 -9.94 4.28
N GLY A 175 16.63 -9.13 3.97
CA GLY A 175 15.26 -9.60 3.81
C GLY A 175 15.11 -10.49 2.57
N TYR A 176 15.66 -10.06 1.44
CA TYR A 176 15.66 -10.85 0.21
C TYR A 176 16.46 -12.14 0.35
N GLU A 177 17.60 -12.13 1.05
CA GLU A 177 18.39 -13.32 1.37
C GLU A 177 17.57 -14.33 2.17
N LYS A 178 16.85 -13.88 3.21
CA LYS A 178 15.95 -14.75 4.01
C LYS A 178 14.83 -15.35 3.17
N TYR A 179 14.24 -14.57 2.27
CA TYR A 179 13.21 -15.07 1.37
C TYR A 179 13.76 -16.14 0.42
N LEU A 180 14.88 -15.86 -0.25
CA LEU A 180 15.56 -16.80 -1.18
C LEU A 180 16.06 -18.06 -0.47
N GLY A 181 16.49 -17.94 0.77
CA GLY A 181 16.92 -19.06 1.62
C GLY A 181 15.76 -19.88 2.20
N GLY A 182 14.50 -19.50 1.96
CA GLY A 182 13.32 -20.23 2.44
C GLY A 182 13.10 -20.15 3.96
N VAL A 183 13.73 -19.19 4.64
CA VAL A 183 13.63 -19.02 6.09
C VAL A 183 12.68 -17.90 6.52
N MET A 184 12.17 -17.13 5.55
CA MET A 184 11.16 -16.12 5.81
C MET A 184 9.81 -16.78 6.11
N GLN A 185 9.14 -16.31 7.16
CA GLN A 185 7.82 -16.81 7.55
C GLN A 185 6.70 -15.93 6.98
N SER A 186 5.50 -16.49 6.84
CA SER A 186 4.28 -15.73 6.55
C SER A 186 4.02 -14.71 7.66
N SER A 187 3.39 -13.59 7.31
CA SER A 187 3.03 -12.50 8.22
C SER A 187 1.62 -12.64 8.80
N SER A 188 1.09 -13.85 8.83
CA SER A 188 -0.23 -14.18 9.40
C SER A 188 -0.33 -13.92 10.90
#